data_a239687e95863cfb0ee15c91f8fde07b
#
_entry.id   a239687e95863cfb0ee15c91f8fde07b
#
_cell.length_a   1.000
_cell.length_b   1.000
_cell.length_c   1.000
_cell.angle_alpha   90.00
_cell.angle_beta   90.00
_cell.angle_gamma   90.00
#
_symmetry.space_group_name_H-M   'P 1'
#
loop_
_entity.id
_entity.type
_entity.pdbx_description
1 polymer ?
#
loop_
_entity_poly.entity_id
_entity_poly.type
_entity_poly.pdbx_seq_one_letter_code
_entity_poly.pdbx_strand_id
1 'polypeptide(L)'
;MSAIKIAIIGDFNFAYNAHHATNLSLDHSSNFLDEEINYYWIRPSELLSFKKNELLDYGVWLAPGPYLNEFYFSGAVKEVINSKLPALVTGEGFYHVIDYYVKQYSLNPRNEKVISDNLVSGNQFDSVQIAPVGSFGIKIYSTHNSIELTSTRFSVYPNLVEVLRDDFIYVDANDQFDEVQLFRLADRLDIIVAMYLPQISSTRDLPHPIINAFVRACLEKTEV
;
A
#
# COMPACT_ATOMS: atom_id res chain seq x y z
N MET A 1 19.00 -7.73 18.26
CA MET A 1 18.04 -8.17 17.22
C MET A 1 18.61 -7.76 15.87
N SER A 2 18.31 -8.47 14.79
CA SER A 2 18.72 -8.03 13.44
C SER A 2 17.84 -6.89 12.99
N ALA A 3 18.41 -5.89 12.32
CA ALA A 3 17.64 -4.77 11.78
C ALA A 3 16.54 -5.25 10.80
N ILE A 4 15.37 -4.62 10.88
CA ILE A 4 14.28 -4.85 9.92
C ILE A 4 14.73 -4.30 8.56
N LYS A 5 14.58 -5.10 7.51
CA LYS A 5 14.90 -4.67 6.15
C LYS A 5 13.62 -4.37 5.37
N ILE A 6 13.52 -3.20 4.75
CA ILE A 6 12.38 -2.81 3.93
C ILE A 6 12.85 -2.43 2.53
N ALA A 7 12.32 -3.11 1.52
CA ALA A 7 12.49 -2.75 0.12
C ALA A 7 11.34 -1.82 -0.31
N ILE A 8 11.65 -0.58 -0.65
CA ILE A 8 10.69 0.37 -1.19
C ILE A 8 10.74 0.27 -2.71
N ILE A 9 9.69 -0.29 -3.30
CA ILE A 9 9.62 -0.51 -4.76
C ILE A 9 8.95 0.69 -5.41
N GLY A 10 9.70 1.45 -6.18
CA GLY A 10 9.20 2.65 -6.85
C GLY A 10 10.32 3.47 -7.50
N ASP A 11 9.95 4.46 -8.28
CA ASP A 11 10.87 5.37 -8.96
C ASP A 11 11.10 6.63 -8.11
N PHE A 12 12.04 6.55 -7.14
CA PHE A 12 12.31 7.68 -6.23
C PHE A 12 12.58 8.97 -6.99
N ASN A 13 11.84 10.00 -6.65
CA ASN A 13 12.01 11.33 -7.24
C ASN A 13 12.03 12.41 -6.15
N PHE A 14 13.11 13.19 -6.12
CA PHE A 14 13.32 14.27 -5.16
C PHE A 14 12.27 15.41 -5.25
N ALA A 15 11.56 15.53 -6.37
CA ALA A 15 10.50 16.52 -6.51
C ALA A 15 9.16 16.10 -5.85
N TYR A 16 9.03 14.85 -5.44
CA TYR A 16 7.78 14.34 -4.86
C TYR A 16 7.84 14.25 -3.34
N ASN A 17 7.05 15.07 -2.65
CA ASN A 17 6.96 15.08 -1.19
C ASN A 17 6.55 13.73 -0.60
N ALA A 18 5.69 12.97 -1.31
CA ALA A 18 5.27 11.65 -0.87
C ALA A 18 6.44 10.66 -0.75
N HIS A 19 7.46 10.76 -1.62
CA HIS A 19 8.63 9.89 -1.56
C HIS A 19 9.55 10.24 -0.37
N HIS A 20 9.74 11.52 -0.09
CA HIS A 20 10.45 11.93 1.13
C HIS A 20 9.71 11.53 2.40
N ALA A 21 8.38 11.72 2.40
CA ALA A 21 7.54 11.33 3.52
C ALA A 21 7.58 9.82 3.78
N THR A 22 7.74 8.98 2.73
CA THR A 22 7.92 7.53 2.88
C THR A 22 9.15 7.23 3.73
N ASN A 23 10.30 7.86 3.44
CA ASN A 23 11.52 7.67 4.23
C ASN A 23 11.31 8.15 5.67
N LEU A 24 10.86 9.38 5.85
CA LEU A 24 10.64 9.98 7.18
C LEU A 24 9.67 9.16 8.02
N SER A 25 8.62 8.61 7.43
CA SER A 25 7.64 7.82 8.17
C SER A 25 8.19 6.49 8.67
N LEU A 26 9.15 5.89 7.97
CA LEU A 26 9.89 4.73 8.46
C LEU A 26 10.82 5.10 9.62
N ASP A 27 11.49 6.26 9.54
CA ASP A 27 12.30 6.79 10.66
C ASP A 27 11.42 7.10 11.89
N HIS A 28 10.19 7.62 11.69
CA HIS A 28 9.23 7.83 12.77
C HIS A 28 8.82 6.51 13.42
N SER A 29 8.50 5.49 12.60
CA SER A 29 8.13 4.16 13.09
C SER A 29 9.29 3.46 13.80
N SER A 30 10.51 3.58 13.28
CA SER A 30 11.74 3.09 13.92
C SER A 30 11.88 3.61 15.34
N ASN A 31 11.79 4.93 15.51
CA ASN A 31 11.88 5.57 16.83
C ASN A 31 10.73 5.17 17.76
N PHE A 32 9.52 5.07 17.25
CA PHE A 32 8.33 4.75 18.05
C PHE A 32 8.30 3.30 18.53
N LEU A 33 8.78 2.37 17.69
CA LEU A 33 8.81 0.95 17.99
C LEU A 33 10.09 0.51 18.72
N ASP A 34 11.07 1.41 18.84
CA ASP A 34 12.43 1.13 19.33
C ASP A 34 13.12 0.00 18.56
N GLU A 35 12.95 0.03 17.22
CA GLU A 35 13.47 -0.99 16.31
C GLU A 35 14.37 -0.35 15.24
N GLU A 36 15.47 -1.01 14.90
CA GLU A 36 16.30 -0.59 13.78
C GLU A 36 15.70 -0.98 12.45
N ILE A 37 15.43 0.01 11.58
CA ILE A 37 14.87 -0.19 10.24
C ILE A 37 15.87 0.27 9.18
N ASN A 38 16.29 -0.66 8.32
CA ASN A 38 17.10 -0.37 7.14
C ASN A 38 16.22 -0.46 5.88
N TYR A 39 16.09 0.64 5.14
CA TYR A 39 15.24 0.68 3.95
C TYR A 39 16.00 1.14 2.71
N TYR A 40 15.61 0.59 1.54
CA TYR A 40 16.25 0.84 0.26
C TYR A 40 15.21 1.00 -0.83
N TRP A 41 15.39 2.02 -1.69
CA TRP A 41 14.59 2.18 -2.89
C TRP A 41 15.13 1.27 -4.00
N ILE A 42 14.23 0.51 -4.62
CA ILE A 42 14.51 -0.39 -5.73
C ILE A 42 13.57 -0.02 -6.86
N ARG A 43 14.11 0.26 -8.04
CA ARG A 43 13.28 0.53 -9.21
C ARG A 43 12.50 -0.71 -9.62
N PRO A 44 11.24 -0.58 -10.06
CA PRO A 44 10.45 -1.72 -10.51
C PRO A 44 11.14 -2.53 -11.62
N SER A 45 11.88 -1.86 -12.52
CA SER A 45 12.67 -2.52 -13.58
C SER A 45 13.84 -3.33 -13.04
N GLU A 46 14.44 -2.95 -11.93
CA GLU A 46 15.57 -3.65 -11.31
C GLU A 46 15.09 -4.90 -10.58
N LEU A 47 13.89 -4.89 -10.02
CA LEU A 47 13.31 -6.03 -9.31
C LEU A 47 13.26 -7.30 -10.18
N LEU A 48 13.02 -7.14 -11.48
CA LEU A 48 12.99 -8.28 -12.42
C LEU A 48 14.36 -8.99 -12.57
N SER A 49 15.45 -8.33 -12.22
CA SER A 49 16.80 -8.90 -12.24
C SER A 49 17.18 -9.61 -10.94
N PHE A 50 16.37 -9.44 -9.87
CA PHE A 50 16.62 -10.06 -8.58
C PHE A 50 16.35 -11.56 -8.62
N LYS A 51 17.22 -12.33 -7.95
CA LYS A 51 16.95 -13.73 -7.73
C LYS A 51 15.82 -13.86 -6.71
N LYS A 52 14.99 -14.90 -6.85
CA LYS A 52 13.84 -15.17 -5.96
C LYS A 52 14.13 -15.09 -4.46
N ASN A 53 15.39 -15.26 -4.07
CA ASN A 53 15.81 -15.31 -2.66
C ASN A 53 16.40 -13.99 -2.15
N GLU A 54 16.57 -12.96 -2.99
CA GLU A 54 17.25 -11.73 -2.57
C GLU A 54 16.40 -10.85 -1.63
N LEU A 55 15.07 -10.99 -1.67
CA LEU A 55 14.13 -10.25 -0.83
C LEU A 55 13.51 -11.08 0.30
N LEU A 56 13.93 -12.33 0.53
CA LEU A 56 13.26 -13.22 1.49
C LEU A 56 13.14 -12.66 2.91
N ASP A 57 14.10 -11.82 3.32
CA ASP A 57 14.15 -11.23 4.67
C ASP A 57 13.64 -9.79 4.70
N TYR A 58 12.96 -9.35 3.65
CA TYR A 58 12.46 -7.99 3.57
C TYR A 58 10.96 -7.90 3.82
N GLY A 59 10.50 -6.76 4.40
CA GLY A 59 9.19 -6.22 4.13
C GLY A 59 9.22 -5.44 2.82
N VAL A 60 8.09 -5.32 2.14
CA VAL A 60 8.02 -4.58 0.88
C VAL A 60 7.04 -3.43 0.99
N TRP A 61 7.49 -2.23 0.62
CA TRP A 61 6.59 -1.10 0.43
C TRP A 61 6.49 -0.77 -1.07
N LEU A 62 5.34 -1.06 -1.66
CA LEU A 62 5.02 -0.57 -3.00
C LEU A 62 4.67 0.91 -2.89
N ALA A 63 5.64 1.75 -3.26
CA ALA A 63 5.59 3.20 -3.07
C ALA A 63 4.48 3.85 -3.91
N PRO A 64 3.99 5.05 -3.52
CA PRO A 64 3.05 5.77 -4.36
C PRO A 64 3.69 6.18 -5.69
N GLY A 65 2.86 6.27 -6.74
CA GLY A 65 3.29 6.80 -8.03
C GLY A 65 3.74 8.28 -7.97
N PRO A 66 4.06 8.85 -9.12
CA PRO A 66 3.93 8.24 -10.45
C PRO A 66 5.10 7.29 -10.78
N TYR A 67 4.83 6.29 -11.60
CA TYR A 67 5.83 5.34 -12.04
C TYR A 67 6.37 5.70 -13.42
N LEU A 68 7.68 5.53 -13.64
CA LEU A 68 8.30 5.73 -14.96
C LEU A 68 7.78 4.72 -15.99
N ASN A 69 7.44 3.52 -15.53
CA ASN A 69 6.90 2.48 -16.39
C ASN A 69 5.96 1.57 -15.60
N GLU A 70 4.67 1.71 -15.85
CA GLU A 70 3.60 0.94 -15.20
C GLU A 70 3.69 -0.57 -15.46
N PHE A 71 4.23 -1.00 -16.60
CA PHE A 71 4.41 -2.42 -16.90
C PHE A 71 5.36 -3.08 -15.89
N TYR A 72 6.49 -2.44 -15.57
CA TYR A 72 7.42 -2.95 -14.58
C TYR A 72 6.83 -2.91 -13.18
N PHE A 73 6.07 -1.86 -12.85
CA PHE A 73 5.43 -1.77 -11.55
C PHE A 73 4.32 -2.84 -11.38
N SER A 74 3.50 -3.07 -12.40
CA SER A 74 2.52 -4.18 -12.39
C SER A 74 3.19 -5.54 -12.22
N GLY A 75 4.37 -5.72 -12.82
CA GLY A 75 5.21 -6.91 -12.60
C GLY A 75 5.65 -7.04 -11.14
N ALA A 76 6.10 -5.95 -10.52
CA ALA A 76 6.48 -5.92 -9.12
C ALA A 76 5.30 -6.24 -8.20
N VAL A 77 4.11 -5.68 -8.45
CA VAL A 77 2.87 -6.00 -7.71
C VAL A 77 2.59 -7.50 -7.75
N LYS A 78 2.65 -8.11 -8.94
CA LYS A 78 2.46 -9.55 -9.11
C LYS A 78 3.47 -10.37 -8.29
N GLU A 79 4.75 -10.01 -8.32
CA GLU A 79 5.80 -10.73 -7.56
C GLU A 79 5.55 -10.60 -6.05
N VAL A 80 5.17 -9.41 -5.56
CA VAL A 80 4.89 -9.17 -4.13
C VAL A 80 3.68 -9.95 -3.67
N ILE A 81 2.55 -9.92 -4.39
CA ILE A 81 1.34 -10.66 -4.02
C ILE A 81 1.62 -12.18 -3.97
N ASN A 82 2.40 -12.71 -4.92
CA ASN A 82 2.74 -14.14 -4.97
C ASN A 82 3.91 -14.52 -4.04
N SER A 83 4.54 -13.56 -3.38
CA SER A 83 5.60 -13.82 -2.40
C SER A 83 5.00 -14.13 -1.02
N LYS A 84 5.87 -14.43 -0.04
CA LYS A 84 5.47 -14.53 1.38
C LYS A 84 5.90 -13.29 2.20
N LEU A 85 6.11 -12.15 1.52
CA LEU A 85 6.63 -10.95 2.14
C LEU A 85 5.49 -10.07 2.66
N PRO A 86 5.54 -9.59 3.91
CA PRO A 86 4.62 -8.55 4.36
C PRO A 86 4.73 -7.34 3.43
N ALA A 87 3.59 -6.72 3.09
CA ALA A 87 3.64 -5.58 2.20
C ALA A 87 2.69 -4.45 2.60
N LEU A 88 3.15 -3.22 2.34
CA LEU A 88 2.34 -2.01 2.36
C LEU A 88 2.27 -1.45 0.94
N VAL A 89 1.08 -1.17 0.47
CA VAL A 89 0.83 -0.55 -0.85
C VAL A 89 0.13 0.77 -0.62
N THR A 90 0.62 1.85 -1.23
CA THR A 90 0.05 3.19 -1.02
C THR A 90 -0.19 3.93 -2.33
N GLY A 91 -1.18 4.81 -2.35
CA GLY A 91 -1.48 5.68 -3.48
C GLY A 91 -1.86 4.91 -4.74
N GLU A 92 -1.24 5.25 -5.86
CA GLU A 92 -1.52 4.66 -7.17
C GLU A 92 -1.31 3.14 -7.24
N GLY A 93 -0.49 2.58 -6.33
CA GLY A 93 -0.33 1.14 -6.18
C GLY A 93 -1.63 0.39 -5.91
N PHE A 94 -2.60 1.04 -5.28
CA PHE A 94 -3.96 0.51 -5.08
C PHE A 94 -4.59 0.04 -6.39
N TYR A 95 -4.54 0.88 -7.43
CA TYR A 95 -5.07 0.54 -8.76
C TYR A 95 -4.41 -0.74 -9.31
N HIS A 96 -3.09 -0.84 -9.23
CA HIS A 96 -2.34 -1.97 -9.77
C HIS A 96 -2.63 -3.29 -9.04
N VAL A 97 -2.94 -3.24 -7.73
CA VAL A 97 -3.38 -4.44 -6.99
C VAL A 97 -4.75 -4.88 -7.48
N ILE A 98 -5.71 -3.98 -7.63
CA ILE A 98 -7.05 -4.32 -8.16
C ILE A 98 -6.95 -4.86 -9.60
N ASP A 99 -6.18 -4.19 -10.46
CA ASP A 99 -5.95 -4.59 -11.85
C ASP A 99 -5.31 -6.00 -11.95
N TYR A 100 -4.39 -6.33 -11.03
CA TYR A 100 -3.83 -7.66 -10.92
C TYR A 100 -4.93 -8.72 -10.69
N TYR A 101 -5.82 -8.52 -9.71
CA TYR A 101 -6.90 -9.47 -9.44
C TYR A 101 -7.87 -9.58 -10.61
N VAL A 102 -8.25 -8.45 -11.21
CA VAL A 102 -9.13 -8.42 -12.39
C VAL A 102 -8.56 -9.26 -13.53
N LYS A 103 -7.28 -9.12 -13.81
CA LYS A 103 -6.60 -9.86 -14.89
C LYS A 103 -6.35 -11.32 -14.53
N GLN A 104 -5.84 -11.59 -13.33
CA GLN A 104 -5.44 -12.93 -12.90
C GLN A 104 -6.62 -13.88 -12.79
N TYR A 105 -7.77 -13.39 -12.34
CA TYR A 105 -8.97 -14.21 -12.10
C TYR A 105 -10.08 -13.95 -13.10
N SER A 106 -9.81 -13.16 -14.15
CA SER A 106 -10.78 -12.84 -15.23
C SER A 106 -12.10 -12.26 -14.67
N LEU A 107 -12.00 -11.37 -13.66
CA LEU A 107 -13.18 -10.81 -12.98
C LEU A 107 -13.97 -9.83 -13.87
N ASN A 108 -13.47 -9.49 -15.03
CA ASN A 108 -14.11 -8.60 -16.00
C ASN A 108 -14.22 -9.27 -17.40
N PRO A 109 -15.02 -10.33 -17.55
CA PRO A 109 -15.10 -11.08 -18.80
C PRO A 109 -15.69 -10.28 -19.97
N ARG A 110 -16.44 -9.20 -19.69
CA ARG A 110 -17.04 -8.32 -20.70
C ARG A 110 -16.14 -7.17 -21.12
N ASN A 111 -14.98 -7.04 -20.49
CA ASN A 111 -14.03 -5.95 -20.70
C ASN A 111 -14.69 -4.55 -20.57
N GLU A 112 -15.58 -4.43 -19.59
CA GLU A 112 -16.23 -3.16 -19.23
C GLU A 112 -15.27 -2.30 -18.40
N LYS A 113 -15.54 -1.00 -18.29
CA LYS A 113 -14.80 -0.15 -17.37
C LYS A 113 -15.27 -0.46 -15.93
N VAL A 114 -14.41 -1.04 -15.11
CA VAL A 114 -14.72 -1.46 -13.74
C VAL A 114 -13.99 -0.64 -12.68
N ILE A 115 -13.04 0.18 -13.11
CA ILE A 115 -12.33 1.17 -12.28
C ILE A 115 -12.32 2.49 -13.06
N SER A 116 -12.52 3.62 -12.39
CA SER A 116 -12.42 4.94 -13.01
C SER A 116 -10.98 5.26 -13.41
N ASP A 117 -10.80 6.30 -14.23
CA ASP A 117 -9.52 6.99 -14.36
C ASP A 117 -9.17 7.67 -13.03
N ASN A 118 -7.92 8.07 -12.84
CA ASN A 118 -7.55 8.85 -11.67
C ASN A 118 -8.31 10.19 -11.66
N LEU A 119 -9.06 10.43 -10.59
CA LEU A 119 -9.92 11.61 -10.43
C LEU A 119 -9.17 12.82 -9.84
N VAL A 120 -7.95 12.61 -9.35
CA VAL A 120 -7.07 13.70 -8.88
C VAL A 120 -6.14 14.12 -10.01
N SER A 121 -6.07 15.40 -10.29
CA SER A 121 -5.23 15.94 -11.35
C SER A 121 -3.98 16.63 -10.80
N GLY A 122 -2.83 16.35 -11.43
CA GLY A 122 -1.55 17.01 -11.14
C GLY A 122 -0.89 16.58 -9.83
N ASN A 123 0.03 17.42 -9.31
CA ASN A 123 0.78 17.17 -8.08
C ASN A 123 0.07 17.71 -6.82
N GLN A 124 -1.26 17.74 -6.82
CA GLN A 124 -2.05 18.22 -5.69
C GLN A 124 -2.42 17.06 -4.78
N PHE A 125 -2.50 17.35 -3.49
CA PHE A 125 -3.09 16.44 -2.52
C PHE A 125 -4.54 16.84 -2.27
N ASP A 126 -5.44 15.86 -2.35
CA ASP A 126 -6.81 15.97 -1.89
C ASP A 126 -6.93 15.38 -0.48
N SER A 127 -7.86 15.91 0.30
CA SER A 127 -8.23 15.32 1.59
C SER A 127 -9.36 14.31 1.40
N VAL A 128 -9.24 13.17 2.08
CA VAL A 128 -10.28 12.15 2.13
C VAL A 128 -10.66 11.84 3.58
N GLN A 129 -11.97 11.82 3.85
CA GLN A 129 -12.50 11.44 5.15
C GLN A 129 -12.64 9.92 5.19
N ILE A 130 -11.90 9.27 6.07
CA ILE A 130 -11.90 7.82 6.21
C ILE A 130 -13.00 7.36 7.16
N ALA A 131 -13.81 6.41 6.72
CA ALA A 131 -14.82 5.72 7.50
C ALA A 131 -14.39 4.25 7.72
N PRO A 132 -13.83 3.91 8.90
CA PRO A 132 -13.41 2.55 9.18
C PRO A 132 -14.61 1.60 9.28
N VAL A 133 -14.56 0.44 8.62
CA VAL A 133 -15.64 -0.55 8.58
C VAL A 133 -15.20 -1.93 9.09
N GLY A 134 -13.97 -2.34 8.83
CA GLY A 134 -13.41 -3.61 9.31
C GLY A 134 -12.73 -3.48 10.67
N SER A 135 -12.55 -4.59 11.37
CA SER A 135 -11.91 -4.61 12.69
C SER A 135 -10.50 -4.01 12.70
N PHE A 136 -9.73 -4.21 11.64
CA PHE A 136 -8.41 -3.62 11.48
C PHE A 136 -8.51 -2.11 11.30
N GLY A 137 -9.37 -1.63 10.40
CA GLY A 137 -9.59 -0.19 10.19
C GLY A 137 -10.07 0.52 11.45
N ILE A 138 -11.06 -0.07 12.18
CA ILE A 138 -11.53 0.46 13.46
C ILE A 138 -10.39 0.56 14.47
N LYS A 139 -9.52 -0.45 14.56
CA LYS A 139 -8.35 -0.42 15.45
C LYS A 139 -7.37 0.69 15.07
N ILE A 140 -7.06 0.85 13.77
CA ILE A 140 -6.14 1.87 13.25
C ILE A 140 -6.66 3.27 13.59
N TYR A 141 -7.92 3.55 13.29
CA TYR A 141 -8.50 4.89 13.44
C TYR A 141 -9.09 5.17 14.83
N SER A 142 -8.98 4.25 15.78
CA SER A 142 -9.37 4.50 17.18
C SER A 142 -8.52 5.58 17.87
N THR A 143 -7.28 5.77 17.42
CA THR A 143 -6.30 6.68 18.02
C THR A 143 -5.71 7.67 17.01
N HIS A 144 -6.17 7.65 15.76
CA HIS A 144 -5.64 8.46 14.67
C HIS A 144 -6.74 9.33 14.03
N ASN A 145 -6.34 10.46 13.45
CA ASN A 145 -7.28 11.30 12.69
C ASN A 145 -7.80 10.52 11.47
N SER A 146 -9.07 10.64 11.20
CA SER A 146 -9.73 10.02 10.06
C SER A 146 -9.69 10.85 8.77
N ILE A 147 -8.96 11.97 8.75
CA ILE A 147 -8.72 12.76 7.54
C ILE A 147 -7.32 12.43 7.04
N GLU A 148 -7.27 11.85 5.84
CA GLU A 148 -6.03 11.48 5.16
C GLU A 148 -5.81 12.33 3.91
N LEU A 149 -4.57 12.34 3.41
CA LEU A 149 -4.21 12.98 2.16
C LEU A 149 -3.94 11.93 1.08
N THR A 150 -4.42 12.21 -0.13
CA THR A 150 -4.17 11.37 -1.29
C THR A 150 -3.70 12.19 -2.49
N SER A 151 -2.83 11.60 -3.31
CA SER A 151 -2.47 12.13 -4.63
C SER A 151 -3.16 11.40 -5.77
N THR A 152 -3.97 10.38 -5.43
CA THR A 152 -4.70 9.56 -6.39
C THR A 152 -6.09 9.26 -5.86
N ARG A 153 -7.06 9.15 -6.76
CA ARG A 153 -8.41 8.73 -6.41
C ARG A 153 -9.01 7.93 -7.55
N PHE A 154 -9.38 6.70 -7.24
CA PHE A 154 -10.03 5.79 -8.15
C PHE A 154 -11.36 5.34 -7.55
N SER A 155 -12.41 5.26 -8.38
CA SER A 155 -13.65 4.59 -8.01
C SER A 155 -13.61 3.17 -8.53
N VAL A 156 -13.74 2.20 -7.63
CA VAL A 156 -13.95 0.78 -8.01
C VAL A 156 -15.46 0.56 -8.10
N TYR A 157 -15.95 0.13 -9.27
CA TYR A 157 -17.38 0.04 -9.48
C TYR A 157 -18.03 -1.07 -8.65
N PRO A 158 -19.28 -0.87 -8.18
CA PRO A 158 -19.92 -1.75 -7.18
C PRO A 158 -19.89 -3.23 -7.54
N ASN A 159 -20.14 -3.58 -8.80
CA ASN A 159 -20.11 -4.96 -9.27
C ASN A 159 -18.76 -5.65 -9.08
N LEU A 160 -17.65 -4.90 -9.23
CA LEU A 160 -16.32 -5.43 -8.97
C LEU A 160 -16.03 -5.48 -7.46
N VAL A 161 -16.48 -4.46 -6.72
CA VAL A 161 -16.29 -4.42 -5.25
C VAL A 161 -16.94 -5.63 -4.58
N GLU A 162 -18.17 -6.02 -4.99
CA GLU A 162 -18.85 -7.20 -4.46
C GLU A 162 -18.03 -8.48 -4.67
N VAL A 163 -17.59 -8.72 -5.90
CA VAL A 163 -16.76 -9.90 -6.22
C VAL A 163 -15.43 -9.90 -5.46
N LEU A 164 -14.80 -8.73 -5.32
CA LEU A 164 -13.54 -8.63 -4.58
C LEU A 164 -13.73 -8.90 -3.08
N ARG A 165 -14.81 -8.40 -2.47
CA ARG A 165 -15.13 -8.61 -1.05
C ARG A 165 -15.44 -10.06 -0.71
N ASP A 166 -16.03 -10.80 -1.63
CA ASP A 166 -16.43 -12.19 -1.38
C ASP A 166 -15.23 -13.13 -1.28
N ASP A 167 -14.22 -12.94 -2.16
CA ASP A 167 -13.17 -13.93 -2.33
C ASP A 167 -11.74 -13.40 -2.10
N PHE A 168 -11.49 -12.08 -2.25
CA PHE A 168 -10.12 -11.61 -2.42
C PHE A 168 -9.66 -10.58 -1.40
N ILE A 169 -10.56 -9.73 -0.87
CA ILE A 169 -10.18 -8.62 0.01
C ILE A 169 -11.08 -8.51 1.24
N TYR A 170 -10.48 -8.09 2.36
CA TYR A 170 -11.20 -7.56 3.51
C TYR A 170 -11.14 -6.04 3.48
N VAL A 171 -12.28 -5.39 3.23
CA VAL A 171 -12.36 -3.94 3.28
C VAL A 171 -12.32 -3.48 4.72
N ASP A 172 -11.34 -2.64 5.03
CA ASP A 172 -11.09 -2.13 6.39
C ASP A 172 -11.54 -0.67 6.55
N ALA A 173 -11.60 0.11 5.46
CA ALA A 173 -12.20 1.44 5.48
C ALA A 173 -12.70 1.88 4.10
N ASN A 174 -13.74 2.69 4.13
CA ASN A 174 -14.28 3.43 2.99
C ASN A 174 -14.05 4.94 3.18
N ASP A 175 -14.41 5.75 2.18
CA ASP A 175 -14.53 7.20 2.34
C ASP A 175 -15.99 7.61 2.64
N GLN A 176 -16.22 8.93 2.67
CA GLN A 176 -17.54 9.53 2.88
C GLN A 176 -18.56 9.23 1.76
N PHE A 177 -18.14 8.65 0.64
CA PHE A 177 -18.97 8.23 -0.48
C PHE A 177 -19.14 6.71 -0.57
N ASP A 178 -18.72 6.01 0.47
CA ASP A 178 -18.71 4.53 0.57
C ASP A 178 -17.77 3.86 -0.44
N GLU A 179 -16.75 4.58 -0.93
CA GLU A 179 -15.74 4.02 -1.81
C GLU A 179 -14.56 3.43 -1.02
N VAL A 180 -14.07 2.28 -1.46
CA VAL A 180 -12.99 1.54 -0.78
C VAL A 180 -11.69 2.35 -0.75
N GLN A 181 -11.16 2.59 0.45
CA GLN A 181 -9.93 3.35 0.67
C GLN A 181 -8.82 2.51 1.31
N LEU A 182 -9.19 1.49 2.09
CA LEU A 182 -8.26 0.60 2.78
C LEU A 182 -8.77 -0.83 2.73
N PHE A 183 -7.92 -1.76 2.36
CA PHE A 183 -8.22 -3.18 2.43
C PHE A 183 -6.96 -4.01 2.70
N ARG A 184 -7.16 -5.25 3.12
CA ARG A 184 -6.13 -6.29 3.17
C ARG A 184 -6.53 -7.45 2.27
N LEU A 185 -5.54 -8.20 1.78
CA LEU A 185 -5.83 -9.39 0.99
C LEU A 185 -6.38 -10.51 1.90
N ALA A 186 -7.40 -11.23 1.44
CA ALA A 186 -8.11 -12.21 2.26
C ALA A 186 -7.22 -13.41 2.66
N ASP A 187 -6.34 -13.84 1.76
CA ASP A 187 -5.37 -14.92 1.97
C ASP A 187 -4.02 -14.43 2.54
N ARG A 188 -3.81 -13.12 2.61
CA ARG A 188 -2.57 -12.46 3.00
C ARG A 188 -2.85 -11.18 3.81
N LEU A 189 -3.26 -11.34 5.06
CA LEU A 189 -3.59 -10.21 5.94
C LEU A 189 -2.40 -9.30 6.27
N ASP A 190 -1.19 -9.75 5.99
CA ASP A 190 0.06 -9.01 6.07
C ASP A 190 0.32 -8.12 4.84
N ILE A 191 -0.57 -8.11 3.84
CA ILE A 191 -0.57 -7.16 2.72
C ILE A 191 -1.68 -6.14 2.95
N ILE A 192 -1.26 -4.91 3.24
CA ILE A 192 -2.13 -3.75 3.51
C ILE A 192 -2.12 -2.83 2.29
N VAL A 193 -3.29 -2.45 1.79
CA VAL A 193 -3.43 -1.62 0.60
C VAL A 193 -4.26 -0.38 0.93
N ALA A 194 -3.65 0.79 0.84
CA ALA A 194 -4.28 2.08 1.08
C ALA A 194 -4.24 2.95 -0.19
N MET A 195 -5.39 3.51 -0.59
CA MET A 195 -5.45 4.46 -1.71
C MET A 195 -4.83 5.81 -1.34
N TYR A 196 -4.93 6.20 -0.08
CA TYR A 196 -4.33 7.43 0.45
C TYR A 196 -2.85 7.23 0.85
N LEU A 197 -2.24 8.31 1.34
CA LEU A 197 -0.81 8.40 1.64
C LEU A 197 -0.56 8.51 3.16
N PRO A 198 -0.58 7.41 3.92
CA PRO A 198 -0.39 7.43 5.37
C PRO A 198 0.95 8.04 5.81
N GLN A 199 1.96 8.00 4.94
CA GLN A 199 3.26 8.61 5.21
C GLN A 199 3.20 10.14 5.31
N ILE A 200 2.24 10.80 4.66
CA ILE A 200 2.12 12.27 4.70
C ILE A 200 1.59 12.76 6.05
N SER A 201 0.70 12.00 6.68
CA SER A 201 0.15 12.31 8.00
C SER A 201 0.98 11.76 9.16
N SER A 202 2.04 10.96 8.87
CA SER A 202 2.95 10.42 9.87
C SER A 202 3.87 11.52 10.43
N THR A 203 3.95 11.63 11.76
CA THR A 203 4.87 12.53 12.44
C THR A 203 5.73 11.76 13.45
N ARG A 204 6.80 12.40 13.96
CA ARG A 204 7.66 11.80 14.96
C ARG A 204 6.91 11.47 16.26
N ASP A 205 6.02 12.37 16.69
CA ASP A 205 5.27 12.22 17.93
C ASP A 205 4.03 11.32 17.77
N LEU A 206 3.52 11.21 16.54
CA LEU A 206 2.37 10.38 16.18
C LEU A 206 2.63 9.67 14.85
N PRO A 207 3.45 8.60 14.81
CA PRO A 207 3.66 7.83 13.61
C PRO A 207 2.37 7.15 13.15
N HIS A 208 2.18 7.07 11.83
CA HIS A 208 0.93 6.55 11.29
C HIS A 208 0.73 5.07 11.64
N PRO A 209 -0.43 4.68 12.23
CA PRO A 209 -0.63 3.33 12.74
C PRO A 209 -0.58 2.23 11.67
N ILE A 210 -0.93 2.52 10.41
CA ILE A 210 -0.80 1.56 9.29
C ILE A 210 0.66 1.22 9.04
N ILE A 211 1.55 2.22 9.07
CA ILE A 211 2.98 2.02 8.86
C ILE A 211 3.56 1.19 10.02
N ASN A 212 3.17 1.52 11.27
CA ASN A 212 3.56 0.72 12.41
C ASN A 212 3.04 -0.73 12.33
N ALA A 213 1.82 -0.94 11.82
CA ALA A 213 1.25 -2.29 11.63
C ALA A 213 2.05 -3.08 10.57
N PHE A 214 2.43 -2.44 9.48
CA PHE A 214 3.30 -3.03 8.46
C PHE A 214 4.68 -3.41 9.03
N VAL A 215 5.32 -2.49 9.74
CA VAL A 215 6.64 -2.75 10.37
C VAL A 215 6.56 -3.91 11.37
N ARG A 216 5.49 -4.00 12.17
CA ARG A 216 5.27 -5.13 13.08
C ARG A 216 5.11 -6.46 12.35
N ALA A 217 4.39 -6.48 11.21
CA ALA A 217 4.29 -7.68 10.38
C ALA A 217 5.66 -8.12 9.82
N CYS A 218 6.55 -7.17 9.54
CA CYS A 218 7.93 -7.48 9.14
C CYS A 218 8.74 -8.09 10.29
N LEU A 219 8.57 -7.60 11.53
CA LEU A 219 9.21 -8.16 12.73
C LEU A 219 8.79 -9.60 12.98
N GLU A 220 7.48 -9.86 13.03
CA GLU A 220 6.92 -11.20 13.29
C GLU A 220 7.46 -12.23 12.31
N LYS A 221 7.74 -11.82 11.07
CA LYS A 221 8.32 -12.72 10.07
C LYS A 221 9.80 -13.01 10.32
N THR A 222 10.56 -12.07 10.88
CA THR A 222 12.00 -12.23 11.11
C THR A 222 12.29 -13.19 12.27
N GLU A 223 11.30 -13.44 13.16
CA GLU A 223 11.42 -14.31 14.32
C GLU A 223 11.07 -15.79 14.05
N VAL A 224 10.58 -16.11 12.84
CA VAL A 224 10.21 -17.47 12.39
C VAL A 224 11.29 -18.05 11.46
#